data_0377b2f1940fecd7ef380ecaff7ad1fb
#
_entry.id   0377b2f1940fecd7ef380ecaff7ad1fb
#
_cell.length_a   1.000
_cell.length_b   1.000
_cell.length_c   1.000
_cell.angle_alpha   90.00
_cell.angle_beta   90.00
_cell.angle_gamma   90.00
#
_symmetry.space_group_name_H-M   'P 1'
#
loop_
_entity.id
_entity.type
_entity.pdbx_description
1 polymer ?
#
loop_
_entity_poly.entity_id
_entity_poly.type
_entity_poly.pdbx_seq_one_letter_code
_entity_poly.pdbx_strand_id
1 'polypeptide(L)'
;MRSRDTVTYSLVFLLLVSIFSGIYVPEKNLELDENNDMKIESISKNNNLIDIPAWKINDRWNYNGYLDMVDFIVDSGVNTDLQTLTGTLESTVTDIYVTTVDNSSSLVYKVESQGYYEANNINLDGQPGDLEVNMDTISIIRASDLATVSQEATIDINFCRDFLWWCVDISVGTLEVDQSYSPPLEGYDFPLSVGESWSQDYTATTTYDGSSDYVDIPEDTVSQRTANYEVVSQGFSGVSYASCATSYNISSTNADGEDTGYKWFCPAVRGDVKMETIESLGFTAVHSLSSYQATSRQKVISIDVEFPLSPIDMEISAWVNVSNNNGNPLANEQLQFRYEIEGDIQTITTASNGSAHVTFNTGTSADNSDSGDDLGSHGILAWINSANPHTGASTVTIDPNVYEIDLYVNQDGVSVERTRENLTLTLDENVGFNAIRDDAITFSIPVINRGLRVSPPTVLQIEGPDGTLSLIHISEPTRPY
;
A
#
# COMPACT_ATOMS: atom_id res chain seq x y z
N MET A 1 -39.30 -31.12 -18.37
CA MET A 1 -39.55 -30.20 -17.24
C MET A 1 -38.36 -30.00 -16.33
N ARG A 2 -37.32 -30.84 -16.40
CA ARG A 2 -36.09 -30.73 -15.61
C ARG A 2 -35.03 -29.72 -16.11
N SER A 3 -35.16 -29.19 -17.32
CA SER A 3 -34.10 -28.38 -17.95
C SER A 3 -34.22 -26.87 -17.72
N ARG A 4 -35.32 -26.36 -17.21
CA ARG A 4 -35.51 -24.92 -16.94
C ARG A 4 -35.12 -24.53 -15.51
N ASP A 5 -35.42 -25.39 -14.55
CA ASP A 5 -35.09 -25.11 -13.15
C ASP A 5 -33.57 -25.11 -12.89
N THR A 6 -32.80 -25.90 -13.65
CA THR A 6 -31.33 -26.04 -13.53
C THR A 6 -30.58 -24.79 -14.00
N VAL A 7 -31.11 -24.04 -14.97
CA VAL A 7 -30.41 -22.84 -15.51
C VAL A 7 -30.51 -21.66 -14.55
N THR A 8 -31.61 -21.53 -13.82
CA THR A 8 -31.86 -20.39 -12.94
C THR A 8 -31.00 -20.42 -11.67
N TYR A 9 -30.83 -21.61 -11.11
CA TYR A 9 -29.98 -21.77 -9.91
C TYR A 9 -28.49 -21.76 -10.26
N SER A 10 -28.09 -22.21 -11.47
CA SER A 10 -26.72 -22.09 -12.00
C SER A 10 -26.21 -20.67 -11.95
N LEU A 11 -27.07 -19.72 -12.11
CA LEU A 11 -26.66 -18.33 -12.28
C LEU A 11 -26.48 -17.57 -10.97
N VAL A 12 -27.29 -17.86 -9.95
CA VAL A 12 -27.11 -17.29 -8.59
C VAL A 12 -25.79 -17.77 -7.97
N PHE A 13 -25.34 -18.95 -8.32
CA PHE A 13 -24.08 -19.53 -7.86
C PHE A 13 -22.86 -18.94 -8.59
N LEU A 14 -22.92 -18.76 -9.92
CA LEU A 14 -21.88 -18.06 -10.69
C LEU A 14 -21.64 -16.62 -10.20
N LEU A 15 -22.66 -15.99 -9.65
CA LEU A 15 -22.66 -14.68 -9.04
C LEU A 15 -21.63 -14.51 -7.92
N LEU A 16 -21.52 -15.48 -7.07
CA LEU A 16 -20.73 -15.39 -5.83
C LEU A 16 -19.28 -15.83 -6.03
N VAL A 17 -19.03 -16.61 -7.09
CA VAL A 17 -17.68 -16.99 -7.51
C VAL A 17 -16.83 -15.78 -7.91
N SER A 18 -17.46 -14.76 -8.48
CA SER A 18 -16.78 -13.58 -9.00
C SER A 18 -16.33 -12.58 -7.92
N ILE A 19 -16.90 -12.62 -6.71
CA ILE A 19 -16.44 -11.77 -5.59
C ILE A 19 -14.96 -12.00 -5.29
N PHE A 20 -14.42 -13.16 -5.66
CA PHE A 20 -13.03 -13.55 -5.40
C PHE A 20 -12.17 -13.66 -6.67
N SER A 21 -12.77 -13.72 -7.86
CA SER A 21 -12.04 -13.79 -9.12
C SER A 21 -11.86 -12.40 -9.72
N GLY A 22 -11.02 -11.55 -9.17
CA GLY A 22 -10.68 -10.27 -9.79
C GLY A 22 -10.45 -10.42 -11.31
N ILE A 23 -11.26 -9.77 -12.10
CA ILE A 23 -11.19 -9.33 -13.51
C ILE A 23 -10.55 -10.27 -14.55
N TYR A 24 -11.32 -10.75 -15.50
CA TYR A 24 -10.89 -11.31 -16.79
C TYR A 24 -10.92 -10.21 -17.87
N VAL A 25 -9.79 -9.92 -18.53
CA VAL A 25 -9.73 -9.00 -19.68
C VAL A 25 -9.00 -9.67 -20.85
N PRO A 26 -9.52 -9.61 -22.10
CA PRO A 26 -8.81 -10.10 -23.27
C PRO A 26 -7.67 -9.17 -23.66
N GLU A 27 -6.52 -9.77 -24.00
CA GLU A 27 -5.30 -9.09 -24.47
C GLU A 27 -5.54 -8.08 -25.60
N LYS A 28 -5.09 -6.84 -25.40
CA LYS A 28 -4.86 -5.89 -26.47
C LYS A 28 -3.54 -5.14 -26.21
N ASN A 29 -2.56 -5.34 -27.08
CA ASN A 29 -1.29 -4.62 -27.10
C ASN A 29 -1.49 -3.11 -27.25
N LEU A 30 -0.97 -2.32 -26.32
CA LEU A 30 -0.84 -0.87 -26.44
C LEU A 30 0.61 -0.45 -26.24
N GLU A 31 1.11 0.34 -27.19
CA GLU A 31 2.42 0.97 -27.18
C GLU A 31 2.49 2.02 -26.07
N LEU A 32 3.55 1.97 -25.26
CA LEU A 32 3.87 2.94 -24.21
C LEU A 32 4.29 4.28 -24.82
N ASP A 33 3.64 5.35 -24.42
CA ASP A 33 4.02 6.73 -24.72
C ASP A 33 4.89 7.28 -23.56
N GLU A 34 6.20 7.36 -23.81
CA GLU A 34 7.17 7.98 -22.90
C GLU A 34 7.01 9.49 -22.92
N ASN A 35 6.45 10.10 -21.88
CA ASN A 35 6.79 11.45 -21.41
C ASN A 35 5.88 11.88 -20.24
N ASN A 36 6.32 11.66 -19.03
CA ASN A 36 5.88 12.47 -17.90
C ASN A 36 7.10 12.88 -17.06
N ASP A 37 7.57 14.11 -17.32
CA ASP A 37 8.47 14.80 -16.40
C ASP A 37 7.73 15.08 -15.08
N MET A 38 7.93 14.24 -14.08
CA MET A 38 7.48 14.49 -12.71
C MET A 38 8.26 15.65 -12.12
N LYS A 39 7.59 16.78 -11.91
CA LYS A 39 8.07 17.88 -11.10
C LYS A 39 8.13 17.44 -9.64
N ILE A 40 9.31 17.11 -9.17
CA ILE A 40 9.56 16.85 -7.75
C ILE A 40 9.51 18.21 -7.03
N GLU A 41 8.38 18.53 -6.40
CA GLU A 41 8.36 19.53 -5.34
C GLU A 41 9.10 18.92 -4.15
N SER A 42 10.10 19.63 -3.63
CA SER A 42 10.89 19.24 -2.46
C SER A 42 9.94 18.78 -1.34
N ILE A 43 9.99 17.51 -1.00
CA ILE A 43 9.28 16.93 0.15
C ILE A 43 9.94 17.52 1.40
N SER A 44 9.44 18.68 1.84
CA SER A 44 9.70 19.14 3.21
C SER A 44 9.13 18.05 4.12
N LYS A 45 9.80 17.76 5.25
CA LYS A 45 9.30 16.85 6.30
C LYS A 45 7.85 17.21 6.65
N ASN A 46 6.91 16.69 5.87
CA ASN A 46 5.50 16.75 6.21
C ASN A 46 5.26 15.64 7.23
N ASN A 47 5.05 16.04 8.49
CA ASN A 47 4.68 15.17 9.61
C ASN A 47 3.30 14.48 9.40
N ASN A 48 2.81 14.38 8.17
CA ASN A 48 1.48 13.86 7.82
C ASN A 48 1.52 12.64 6.90
N LEU A 49 2.69 12.06 6.63
CA LEU A 49 2.77 10.80 5.91
C LEU A 49 2.19 9.68 6.77
N ILE A 50 1.33 8.87 6.17
CA ILE A 50 0.66 7.75 6.84
C ILE A 50 1.47 6.50 6.59
N ASP A 51 2.09 6.03 7.65
CA ASP A 51 2.88 4.81 7.66
C ASP A 51 2.01 3.55 7.83
N ILE A 52 2.61 2.38 7.62
CA ILE A 52 1.95 1.07 7.69
C ILE A 52 1.32 0.87 9.07
N PRO A 53 0.04 0.51 9.16
CA PRO A 53 -0.59 0.22 10.44
C PRO A 53 -0.16 -1.14 11.00
N ALA A 54 0.27 -1.17 12.23
CA ALA A 54 0.51 -2.41 12.95
C ALA A 54 -0.78 -2.94 13.55
N TRP A 55 -1.24 -4.12 13.09
CA TRP A 55 -2.41 -4.80 13.61
C TRP A 55 -2.07 -5.69 14.81
N LYS A 56 -3.10 -6.07 15.57
CA LYS A 56 -3.00 -6.97 16.70
C LYS A 56 -4.10 -8.00 16.70
N ILE A 57 -3.83 -9.18 17.22
CA ILE A 57 -4.85 -10.24 17.41
C ILE A 57 -6.05 -9.67 18.15
N ASN A 58 -7.25 -9.92 17.63
CA ASN A 58 -8.56 -9.40 18.00
C ASN A 58 -8.79 -7.89 17.68
N ASP A 59 -7.97 -7.22 16.88
CA ASP A 59 -8.42 -6.00 16.20
C ASP A 59 -9.57 -6.39 15.27
N ARG A 60 -10.69 -5.64 15.31
CA ARG A 60 -11.94 -6.03 14.64
C ARG A 60 -12.62 -4.86 13.97
N TRP A 61 -13.07 -5.09 12.75
CA TRP A 61 -13.86 -4.15 11.93
C TRP A 61 -15.22 -4.75 11.61
N ASN A 62 -16.29 -3.98 11.82
CA ASN A 62 -17.63 -4.36 11.40
C ASN A 62 -18.12 -3.37 10.34
N TYR A 63 -18.65 -3.90 9.26
CA TYR A 63 -19.17 -3.13 8.14
C TYR A 63 -20.65 -3.43 7.95
N ASN A 64 -21.40 -2.40 7.52
CA ASN A 64 -22.67 -2.61 6.82
C ASN A 64 -22.35 -2.70 5.35
N GLY A 65 -22.93 -3.67 4.66
CA GLY A 65 -22.67 -3.91 3.25
C GLY A 65 -23.93 -4.04 2.43
N TYR A 66 -23.79 -3.82 1.14
CA TYR A 66 -24.77 -4.24 0.14
C TYR A 66 -24.06 -4.66 -1.14
N LEU A 67 -24.73 -5.57 -1.88
CA LEU A 67 -24.33 -5.98 -3.21
C LEU A 67 -25.39 -5.45 -4.18
N ASP A 68 -25.00 -4.56 -5.09
CA ASP A 68 -25.83 -4.11 -6.20
C ASP A 68 -25.75 -5.14 -7.33
N MET A 69 -26.89 -5.76 -7.65
CA MET A 69 -27.01 -6.90 -8.56
C MET A 69 -27.63 -6.53 -9.89
N VAL A 70 -27.97 -5.26 -10.12
CA VAL A 70 -28.83 -4.83 -11.23
C VAL A 70 -28.21 -5.17 -12.58
N ASP A 71 -26.98 -4.72 -12.83
CA ASP A 71 -26.30 -4.91 -14.12
C ASP A 71 -26.03 -6.41 -14.36
N PHE A 72 -25.61 -7.11 -13.34
CA PHE A 72 -25.41 -8.55 -13.39
C PHE A 72 -26.69 -9.31 -13.80
N ILE A 73 -27.85 -9.00 -13.18
CA ILE A 73 -29.13 -9.66 -13.49
C ILE A 73 -29.53 -9.39 -14.91
N VAL A 74 -29.32 -8.16 -15.41
CA VAL A 74 -29.58 -7.80 -16.80
C VAL A 74 -28.72 -8.62 -17.75
N ASP A 75 -27.44 -8.75 -17.50
CA ASP A 75 -26.48 -9.45 -18.37
C ASP A 75 -26.69 -10.96 -18.33
N SER A 76 -27.03 -11.49 -17.17
CA SER A 76 -27.25 -12.92 -16.96
C SER A 76 -28.59 -13.43 -17.54
N GLY A 77 -29.57 -12.55 -17.72
CA GLY A 77 -30.90 -12.90 -18.17
C GLY A 77 -31.73 -13.72 -17.19
N VAL A 78 -31.37 -13.71 -15.89
CA VAL A 78 -32.15 -14.34 -14.81
C VAL A 78 -33.48 -13.65 -14.67
N ASN A 79 -34.55 -14.43 -14.56
CA ASN A 79 -35.89 -13.91 -14.32
C ASN A 79 -36.09 -13.71 -12.80
N THR A 80 -35.66 -12.56 -12.30
CA THR A 80 -35.82 -12.17 -10.90
C THR A 80 -36.06 -10.67 -10.77
N ASP A 81 -36.62 -10.24 -9.66
CA ASP A 81 -36.76 -8.85 -9.25
C ASP A 81 -35.71 -8.45 -8.19
N LEU A 82 -34.74 -9.33 -7.93
CA LEU A 82 -33.58 -9.03 -7.06
C LEU A 82 -32.82 -7.84 -7.64
N GLN A 83 -32.57 -6.81 -6.81
CA GLN A 83 -31.75 -5.66 -7.15
C GLN A 83 -30.53 -5.57 -6.24
N THR A 84 -30.74 -5.77 -4.94
CA THR A 84 -29.68 -5.64 -3.95
C THR A 84 -29.82 -6.73 -2.88
N LEU A 85 -28.66 -7.21 -2.40
CA LEU A 85 -28.52 -7.96 -1.17
C LEU A 85 -27.94 -7.00 -0.12
N THR A 86 -28.54 -6.95 1.06
CA THR A 86 -28.05 -6.09 2.17
C THR A 86 -27.55 -6.95 3.32
N GLY A 87 -26.52 -6.49 4.02
CA GLY A 87 -25.93 -7.32 5.06
C GLY A 87 -24.86 -6.67 5.88
N THR A 88 -24.06 -7.50 6.52
CA THR A 88 -22.95 -7.11 7.38
C THR A 88 -21.74 -7.97 7.11
N LEU A 89 -20.56 -7.40 7.33
CA LEU A 89 -19.26 -8.09 7.26
C LEU A 89 -18.49 -7.77 8.55
N GLU A 90 -18.06 -8.81 9.29
CA GLU A 90 -17.15 -8.67 10.43
C GLU A 90 -15.78 -9.25 10.06
N SER A 91 -14.71 -8.47 10.21
CA SER A 91 -13.32 -8.91 9.98
C SER A 91 -12.53 -8.82 11.26
N THR A 92 -11.79 -9.88 11.61
CA THR A 92 -11.02 -9.99 12.86
C THR A 92 -9.63 -10.53 12.56
N VAL A 93 -8.57 -9.89 13.09
CA VAL A 93 -7.23 -10.47 13.10
C VAL A 93 -7.19 -11.61 14.10
N THR A 94 -7.04 -12.85 13.64
CA THR A 94 -7.09 -14.06 14.48
C THR A 94 -5.71 -14.60 14.82
N ASP A 95 -4.70 -14.35 13.97
CA ASP A 95 -3.33 -14.79 14.22
C ASP A 95 -2.30 -13.86 13.57
N ILE A 96 -1.05 -13.91 14.07
CA ILE A 96 0.12 -13.19 13.56
C ILE A 96 1.31 -14.14 13.63
N TYR A 97 1.86 -14.53 12.48
CA TYR A 97 2.92 -15.52 12.43
C TYR A 97 3.87 -15.29 11.24
N VAL A 98 5.02 -15.96 11.26
CA VAL A 98 5.99 -15.94 10.15
C VAL A 98 5.71 -17.12 9.24
N THR A 99 5.64 -16.86 7.94
CA THR A 99 5.52 -17.87 6.89
C THR A 99 6.40 -17.52 5.69
N THR A 100 6.48 -18.42 4.72
CA THR A 100 7.20 -18.15 3.47
C THR A 100 6.25 -17.52 2.46
N VAL A 101 6.63 -16.35 1.96
CA VAL A 101 5.96 -15.61 0.89
C VAL A 101 7.02 -15.33 -0.18
N ASP A 102 6.80 -15.72 -1.43
CA ASP A 102 7.74 -15.57 -2.55
C ASP A 102 9.19 -15.96 -2.21
N ASN A 103 9.34 -17.14 -1.59
CA ASN A 103 10.62 -17.71 -1.12
C ASN A 103 11.34 -16.93 0.00
N SER A 104 10.75 -15.92 0.58
CA SER A 104 11.29 -15.19 1.74
C SER A 104 10.43 -15.39 2.99
N SER A 105 11.07 -15.31 4.18
CA SER A 105 10.34 -15.38 5.46
C SER A 105 9.65 -14.05 5.72
N SER A 106 8.34 -14.03 5.81
CA SER A 106 7.54 -12.82 6.03
C SER A 106 6.60 -12.96 7.23
N LEU A 107 6.45 -11.89 8.00
CA LEU A 107 5.41 -11.80 9.01
C LEU A 107 4.08 -11.53 8.32
N VAL A 108 3.05 -12.29 8.70
CA VAL A 108 1.71 -12.14 8.13
C VAL A 108 0.65 -12.02 9.22
N TYR A 109 -0.45 -11.35 8.88
CA TYR A 109 -1.69 -11.34 9.62
C TYR A 109 -2.65 -12.36 9.00
N LYS A 110 -3.26 -13.19 9.84
CA LYS A 110 -4.43 -13.98 9.46
C LYS A 110 -5.67 -13.18 9.86
N VAL A 111 -6.50 -12.84 8.88
CA VAL A 111 -7.77 -12.14 9.08
C VAL A 111 -8.90 -13.09 8.72
N GLU A 112 -9.80 -13.33 9.66
CA GLU A 112 -11.02 -14.09 9.43
C GLU A 112 -12.18 -13.11 9.30
N SER A 113 -13.00 -13.28 8.26
CA SER A 113 -14.16 -12.43 8.03
C SER A 113 -15.41 -13.27 7.89
N GLN A 114 -16.51 -12.78 8.46
CA GLN A 114 -17.83 -13.39 8.38
C GLN A 114 -18.82 -12.40 7.77
N GLY A 115 -19.41 -12.76 6.65
CA GLY A 115 -20.41 -11.99 5.94
C GLY A 115 -21.77 -12.65 5.98
N TYR A 116 -22.81 -11.86 6.17
CA TYR A 116 -24.19 -12.28 6.04
C TYR A 116 -24.96 -11.26 5.19
N TYR A 117 -25.58 -11.73 4.12
CA TYR A 117 -26.35 -10.88 3.22
C TYR A 117 -27.71 -11.51 2.94
N GLU A 118 -28.75 -10.67 2.81
CA GLU A 118 -30.10 -11.12 2.55
C GLU A 118 -30.85 -10.21 1.58
N ALA A 119 -31.79 -10.80 0.85
CA ALA A 119 -32.84 -10.10 0.12
C ALA A 119 -34.20 -10.77 0.41
N ASN A 120 -35.12 -9.99 0.91
CA ASN A 120 -36.43 -10.48 1.35
C ASN A 120 -37.51 -10.22 0.30
N ASN A 121 -38.50 -11.13 0.19
CA ASN A 121 -39.65 -11.03 -0.69
C ASN A 121 -39.25 -10.87 -2.18
N ILE A 122 -38.24 -11.56 -2.63
CA ILE A 122 -37.84 -11.58 -4.03
C ILE A 122 -38.62 -12.66 -4.80
N ASN A 123 -38.70 -12.48 -6.11
CA ASN A 123 -39.19 -13.49 -7.01
C ASN A 123 -38.03 -14.09 -7.80
N LEU A 124 -37.78 -15.36 -7.62
CA LEU A 124 -36.75 -16.10 -8.37
C LEU A 124 -37.45 -17.12 -9.28
N ASP A 125 -37.43 -16.88 -10.60
CA ASP A 125 -38.07 -17.69 -11.64
C ASP A 125 -39.54 -18.02 -11.33
N GLY A 126 -40.31 -17.03 -10.89
CA GLY A 126 -41.72 -17.17 -10.54
C GLY A 126 -41.97 -17.79 -9.15
N GLN A 127 -40.97 -18.01 -8.35
CA GLN A 127 -41.06 -18.50 -6.99
C GLN A 127 -40.78 -17.34 -6.01
N PRO A 128 -41.73 -16.91 -5.19
CA PRO A 128 -41.48 -15.91 -4.14
C PRO A 128 -40.71 -16.54 -2.99
N GLY A 129 -39.85 -15.72 -2.34
CA GLY A 129 -39.06 -16.18 -1.18
C GLY A 129 -38.00 -15.17 -0.74
N ASP A 130 -37.16 -15.60 0.16
CA ASP A 130 -36.04 -14.84 0.71
C ASP A 130 -34.73 -15.53 0.33
N LEU A 131 -33.71 -14.74 -0.08
CA LEU A 131 -32.38 -15.22 -0.39
C LEU A 131 -31.43 -14.85 0.74
N GLU A 132 -30.68 -15.82 1.23
CA GLU A 132 -29.64 -15.65 2.25
C GLU A 132 -28.30 -16.15 1.74
N VAL A 133 -27.24 -15.37 1.98
CA VAL A 133 -25.86 -15.69 1.64
C VAL A 133 -25.00 -15.54 2.87
N ASN A 134 -24.37 -16.63 3.31
CA ASN A 134 -23.35 -16.64 4.35
C ASN A 134 -21.98 -16.78 3.71
N MET A 135 -20.99 -16.03 4.19
CA MET A 135 -19.66 -16.04 3.66
C MET A 135 -18.65 -16.04 4.81
N ASP A 136 -17.82 -17.06 4.90
CA ASP A 136 -16.67 -17.14 5.78
C ASP A 136 -15.40 -17.01 4.94
N THR A 137 -14.52 -16.07 5.29
CA THR A 137 -13.29 -15.79 4.54
C THR A 137 -12.07 -15.82 5.47
N ILE A 138 -10.97 -16.38 4.99
CA ILE A 138 -9.66 -16.32 5.62
C ILE A 138 -8.70 -15.63 4.66
N SER A 139 -8.16 -14.47 5.08
CA SER A 139 -7.16 -13.74 4.29
C SER A 139 -5.81 -13.77 4.99
N ILE A 140 -4.75 -14.08 4.24
CA ILE A 140 -3.36 -13.97 4.68
C ILE A 140 -2.79 -12.69 4.09
N ILE A 141 -2.39 -11.78 4.97
CA ILE A 141 -1.97 -10.42 4.62
C ILE A 141 -0.55 -10.18 5.10
N ARG A 142 0.34 -9.76 4.21
CA ARG A 142 1.74 -9.45 4.53
C ARG A 142 1.80 -8.21 5.42
N ALA A 143 2.58 -8.29 6.51
CA ALA A 143 2.58 -7.22 7.51
C ALA A 143 3.44 -6.01 7.12
N SER A 144 4.34 -6.14 6.14
CA SER A 144 5.25 -5.08 5.69
C SER A 144 4.58 -4.00 4.84
N ASP A 145 3.40 -4.28 4.24
CA ASP A 145 2.75 -3.41 3.28
C ASP A 145 1.23 -3.62 3.18
N LEU A 146 0.68 -4.57 3.92
CA LEU A 146 -0.70 -5.05 3.86
C LEU A 146 -1.09 -5.71 2.51
N ALA A 147 -0.10 -6.20 1.75
CA ALA A 147 -0.38 -6.97 0.53
C ALA A 147 -1.09 -8.29 0.84
N THR A 148 -2.09 -8.62 0.04
CA THR A 148 -2.83 -9.89 0.16
C THR A 148 -2.02 -11.01 -0.48
N VAL A 149 -1.65 -12.02 0.32
CA VAL A 149 -0.91 -13.22 -0.12
C VAL A 149 -1.87 -14.26 -0.67
N SER A 150 -2.91 -14.57 0.10
CA SER A 150 -3.94 -15.53 -0.28
C SER A 150 -5.25 -15.25 0.43
N GLN A 151 -6.31 -15.82 -0.12
CA GLN A 151 -7.66 -15.73 0.41
C GLN A 151 -8.38 -17.05 0.19
N GLU A 152 -9.02 -17.57 1.25
CA GLU A 152 -9.88 -18.74 1.22
C GLU A 152 -11.29 -18.28 1.59
N ALA A 153 -12.31 -18.71 0.85
CA ALA A 153 -13.68 -18.35 1.14
C ALA A 153 -14.61 -19.54 1.03
N THR A 154 -15.54 -19.65 1.97
CA THR A 154 -16.68 -20.58 1.92
C THR A 154 -17.96 -19.76 1.84
N ILE A 155 -18.77 -20.03 0.84
CA ILE A 155 -20.02 -19.30 0.54
C ILE A 155 -21.17 -20.28 0.53
N ASP A 156 -22.12 -20.09 1.47
CA ASP A 156 -23.36 -20.86 1.55
C ASP A 156 -24.53 -20.04 1.08
N ILE A 157 -25.31 -20.58 0.13
CA ILE A 157 -26.46 -19.91 -0.47
C ILE A 157 -27.72 -20.70 -0.13
N ASN A 158 -28.67 -20.02 0.47
CA ASN A 158 -29.96 -20.59 0.85
C ASN A 158 -31.10 -19.73 0.30
N PHE A 159 -32.12 -20.38 -0.24
CA PHE A 159 -33.34 -19.74 -0.68
C PHE A 159 -34.53 -20.27 0.10
N CYS A 160 -35.17 -19.41 0.89
CA CYS A 160 -36.38 -19.76 1.64
C CYS A 160 -37.60 -19.48 0.79
N ARG A 161 -38.09 -20.51 0.05
CA ARG A 161 -39.26 -20.38 -0.82
C ARG A 161 -40.55 -20.28 -0.02
N ASP A 162 -41.32 -19.27 -0.27
CA ASP A 162 -42.61 -19.04 0.38
C ASP A 162 -43.62 -20.16 0.07
N PHE A 163 -44.23 -20.71 1.13
CA PHE A 163 -45.32 -21.68 1.05
C PHE A 163 -46.41 -21.38 2.06
N LEU A 164 -47.48 -20.70 1.64
CA LEU A 164 -48.61 -20.27 2.47
C LEU A 164 -48.20 -19.30 3.58
N TRP A 165 -47.88 -19.78 4.80
CA TRP A 165 -47.50 -18.98 5.98
C TRP A 165 -46.15 -19.42 6.59
N TRP A 166 -45.40 -20.27 5.95
CA TRP A 166 -44.04 -20.62 6.27
C TRP A 166 -43.23 -20.67 4.98
N CYS A 167 -41.92 -20.62 5.09
CA CYS A 167 -41.04 -20.87 3.96
C CYS A 167 -40.45 -22.29 4.01
N VAL A 168 -39.98 -22.76 2.88
CA VAL A 168 -39.25 -24.01 2.73
C VAL A 168 -37.82 -23.67 2.35
N ASP A 169 -36.92 -23.96 3.26
CA ASP A 169 -35.46 -23.75 3.04
C ASP A 169 -34.98 -24.71 1.96
N ILE A 170 -34.33 -24.15 0.96
CA ILE A 170 -33.68 -24.85 -0.14
C ILE A 170 -32.21 -24.42 -0.11
N SER A 171 -31.29 -25.33 0.22
CA SER A 171 -29.88 -25.07 0.00
C SER A 171 -29.61 -25.04 -1.50
N VAL A 172 -29.16 -23.90 -1.99
CA VAL A 172 -28.76 -23.72 -3.40
C VAL A 172 -27.40 -24.34 -3.65
N GLY A 173 -26.50 -24.20 -2.72
CA GLY A 173 -25.17 -24.81 -2.77
C GLY A 173 -24.18 -24.17 -1.81
N THR A 174 -23.05 -24.86 -1.67
CA THR A 174 -21.85 -24.36 -0.99
C THR A 174 -20.73 -24.28 -2.01
N LEU A 175 -20.01 -23.16 -2.03
CA LEU A 175 -18.83 -22.93 -2.85
C LEU A 175 -17.62 -22.66 -1.95
N GLU A 176 -16.52 -23.34 -2.21
CA GLU A 176 -15.22 -23.06 -1.63
C GLU A 176 -14.32 -22.47 -2.72
N VAL A 177 -13.65 -21.36 -2.41
CA VAL A 177 -12.77 -20.64 -3.35
C VAL A 177 -11.45 -20.39 -2.64
N ASP A 178 -10.36 -20.91 -3.19
CA ASP A 178 -9.03 -20.62 -2.74
C ASP A 178 -8.31 -19.78 -3.79
N GLN A 179 -7.82 -18.61 -3.40
CA GLN A 179 -7.12 -17.70 -4.29
C GLN A 179 -5.75 -17.32 -3.70
N SER A 180 -4.72 -17.35 -4.54
CA SER A 180 -3.38 -16.89 -4.18
C SER A 180 -2.81 -15.95 -5.22
N TYR A 181 -1.93 -15.05 -4.77
CA TYR A 181 -1.31 -14.02 -5.60
C TYR A 181 0.21 -14.13 -5.58
N SER A 182 0.84 -14.01 -6.75
CA SER A 182 2.29 -14.01 -6.89
C SER A 182 2.72 -12.95 -7.93
N PRO A 183 3.44 -11.87 -7.50
CA PRO A 183 3.68 -11.48 -6.12
C PRO A 183 2.38 -11.18 -5.35
N PRO A 184 2.41 -11.06 -4.00
CA PRO A 184 1.25 -10.66 -3.20
C PRO A 184 0.63 -9.36 -3.69
N LEU A 185 -0.69 -9.28 -3.72
CA LEU A 185 -1.42 -8.13 -4.28
C LEU A 185 -1.35 -6.91 -3.34
N GLU A 186 -0.65 -5.88 -3.77
CA GLU A 186 -0.42 -4.63 -3.04
C GLU A 186 -1.53 -3.62 -3.32
N GLY A 187 -2.49 -3.57 -2.43
CA GLY A 187 -3.56 -2.57 -2.51
C GLY A 187 -3.20 -1.22 -1.88
N TYR A 188 -2.01 -1.05 -1.32
CA TYR A 188 -1.50 0.18 -0.70
C TYR A 188 -0.01 0.32 -1.00
N ASP A 189 0.44 1.52 -1.31
CA ASP A 189 1.84 1.91 -1.37
C ASP A 189 2.11 2.90 -0.23
N PHE A 190 2.56 2.38 0.92
CA PHE A 190 2.86 3.23 2.08
C PHE A 190 4.26 3.84 1.95
N PRO A 191 4.43 5.10 2.39
CA PRO A 191 3.51 6.00 3.08
C PRO A 191 2.52 6.70 2.14
N LEU A 192 1.22 6.64 2.40
CA LEU A 192 0.20 7.18 1.53
C LEU A 192 0.28 8.71 1.39
N SER A 193 0.26 9.20 0.16
CA SER A 193 0.20 10.62 -0.17
C SER A 193 -0.76 10.89 -1.35
N VAL A 194 -1.42 12.05 -1.35
CA VAL A 194 -2.35 12.41 -2.44
C VAL A 194 -1.58 12.66 -3.74
N GLY A 195 -2.02 12.06 -4.83
CA GLY A 195 -1.40 12.12 -6.15
C GLY A 195 -0.37 11.03 -6.41
N GLU A 196 -0.14 10.14 -5.44
CA GLU A 196 0.68 8.95 -5.61
C GLU A 196 -0.08 7.89 -6.41
N SER A 197 0.65 7.16 -7.27
CA SER A 197 0.10 6.09 -8.08
C SER A 197 1.11 4.97 -8.24
N TRP A 198 0.63 3.73 -8.24
CA TRP A 198 1.44 2.54 -8.48
C TRP A 198 0.70 1.54 -9.35
N SER A 199 1.45 0.65 -9.95
CA SER A 199 0.95 -0.43 -10.79
C SER A 199 1.66 -1.72 -10.44
N GLN A 200 0.93 -2.82 -10.42
CA GLN A 200 1.47 -4.12 -10.11
C GLN A 200 0.94 -5.16 -11.07
N ASP A 201 1.88 -5.90 -11.68
CA ASP A 201 1.59 -7.14 -12.40
C ASP A 201 1.67 -8.32 -11.45
N TYR A 202 0.69 -9.20 -11.51
CA TYR A 202 0.62 -10.38 -10.64
C TYR A 202 -0.07 -11.55 -11.34
N THR A 203 0.21 -12.75 -10.84
CA THR A 203 -0.50 -13.97 -11.23
C THR A 203 -1.50 -14.32 -10.14
N ALA A 204 -2.78 -14.39 -10.48
CA ALA A 204 -3.82 -14.93 -9.62
C ALA A 204 -4.05 -16.40 -9.97
N THR A 205 -3.94 -17.28 -8.98
CA THR A 205 -4.33 -18.70 -9.07
C THR A 205 -5.58 -18.88 -8.23
N THR A 206 -6.67 -19.34 -8.86
CA THR A 206 -7.94 -19.56 -8.18
C THR A 206 -8.38 -21.00 -8.39
N THR A 207 -8.67 -21.71 -7.30
CA THR A 207 -9.22 -23.06 -7.31
C THR A 207 -10.62 -23.05 -6.70
N TYR A 208 -11.48 -23.90 -7.22
CA TYR A 208 -12.87 -23.97 -6.82
C TYR A 208 -13.23 -25.40 -6.40
N ASP A 209 -13.91 -25.53 -5.26
CA ASP A 209 -14.53 -26.77 -4.79
C ASP A 209 -15.95 -26.47 -4.29
N GLY A 210 -16.74 -27.48 -4.07
CA GLY A 210 -18.08 -27.29 -3.51
C GLY A 210 -19.09 -28.32 -4.01
N SER A 211 -20.34 -28.06 -3.69
CA SER A 211 -21.45 -28.90 -4.09
C SER A 211 -22.72 -28.11 -4.33
N SER A 212 -23.38 -28.36 -5.43
CA SER A 212 -24.71 -27.85 -5.72
C SER A 212 -25.49 -28.83 -6.59
N ASP A 213 -26.76 -29.01 -6.31
CA ASP A 213 -27.67 -29.75 -7.18
C ASP A 213 -28.18 -28.91 -8.37
N TYR A 214 -27.81 -27.61 -8.37
CA TYR A 214 -28.37 -26.62 -9.30
C TYR A 214 -27.32 -25.99 -10.20
N VAL A 215 -26.04 -26.12 -9.88
CA VAL A 215 -24.96 -25.35 -10.52
C VAL A 215 -23.72 -26.22 -10.72
N ASP A 216 -23.07 -26.04 -11.87
CA ASP A 216 -21.73 -26.60 -12.10
C ASP A 216 -20.67 -25.75 -11.37
N ILE A 217 -19.74 -26.38 -10.65
CA ILE A 217 -18.61 -25.71 -10.03
C ILE A 217 -17.67 -25.22 -11.15
N PRO A 218 -17.16 -23.97 -11.08
CA PRO A 218 -16.23 -23.45 -12.07
C PRO A 218 -14.93 -24.25 -12.14
N GLU A 219 -14.24 -24.16 -13.28
CA GLU A 219 -12.91 -24.74 -13.43
C GLU A 219 -11.85 -23.84 -12.79
N ASP A 220 -10.78 -24.46 -12.29
CA ASP A 220 -9.62 -23.74 -11.75
C ASP A 220 -8.99 -22.83 -12.80
N THR A 221 -8.53 -21.67 -12.37
CA THR A 221 -7.96 -20.67 -13.26
C THR A 221 -6.58 -20.18 -12.78
N VAL A 222 -5.71 -19.88 -13.75
CA VAL A 222 -4.44 -19.15 -13.53
C VAL A 222 -4.43 -18.01 -14.53
N SER A 223 -4.39 -16.78 -14.04
CA SER A 223 -4.44 -15.59 -14.88
C SER A 223 -3.39 -14.55 -14.48
N GLN A 224 -2.69 -14.00 -15.49
CA GLN A 224 -1.85 -12.82 -15.29
C GLN A 224 -2.73 -11.58 -15.36
N ARG A 225 -2.48 -10.62 -14.47
CA ARG A 225 -3.30 -9.43 -14.30
C ARG A 225 -2.44 -8.23 -13.93
N THR A 226 -2.94 -7.04 -14.22
CA THR A 226 -2.37 -5.76 -13.78
C THR A 226 -3.42 -5.04 -12.95
N ALA A 227 -3.01 -4.52 -11.81
CA ALA A 227 -3.79 -3.61 -10.99
C ALA A 227 -3.08 -2.26 -10.92
N ASN A 228 -3.82 -1.18 -11.22
CA ASN A 228 -3.33 0.18 -11.12
C ASN A 228 -4.09 0.89 -10.00
N TYR A 229 -3.39 1.67 -9.20
CA TYR A 229 -3.95 2.40 -8.07
C TYR A 229 -3.51 3.85 -8.08
N GLU A 230 -4.35 4.73 -7.53
CA GLU A 230 -4.06 6.14 -7.34
C GLU A 230 -4.69 6.65 -6.06
N VAL A 231 -3.94 7.41 -5.24
CA VAL A 231 -4.48 8.16 -4.10
C VAL A 231 -5.06 9.47 -4.62
N VAL A 232 -6.34 9.45 -5.01
CA VAL A 232 -6.99 10.57 -5.70
C VAL A 232 -7.32 11.75 -4.79
N SER A 233 -7.52 11.52 -3.50
CA SER A 233 -7.84 12.61 -2.55
C SER A 233 -7.70 12.18 -1.10
N GLN A 234 -7.65 13.21 -0.22
CA GLN A 234 -7.80 13.04 1.22
C GLN A 234 -9.02 13.83 1.68
N GLY A 235 -9.89 13.23 2.50
CA GLY A 235 -11.08 13.89 2.98
C GLY A 235 -12.09 12.99 3.67
N PHE A 236 -13.35 13.42 3.65
CA PHE A 236 -14.47 12.70 4.24
C PHE A 236 -15.01 11.64 3.27
N SER A 237 -15.01 10.38 3.67
CA SER A 237 -15.45 9.23 2.87
C SER A 237 -16.98 9.13 2.66
N GLY A 238 -17.77 9.99 3.31
CA GLY A 238 -19.23 9.83 3.39
C GLY A 238 -19.70 8.96 4.58
N VAL A 239 -18.78 8.24 5.24
CA VAL A 239 -19.07 7.44 6.43
C VAL A 239 -18.80 8.27 7.68
N SER A 240 -19.82 8.46 8.50
CA SER A 240 -19.71 9.21 9.76
C SER A 240 -19.10 8.32 10.85
N TYR A 241 -17.77 8.19 10.83
CA TYR A 241 -17.02 7.52 11.88
C TYR A 241 -16.08 8.52 12.57
N ALA A 242 -16.13 8.53 13.91
CA ALA A 242 -15.27 9.41 14.71
C ALA A 242 -13.79 9.14 14.41
N SER A 243 -12.99 10.19 14.27
CA SER A 243 -11.56 10.15 13.93
C SER A 243 -11.21 9.82 12.46
N CYS A 244 -12.18 9.60 11.57
CA CYS A 244 -11.97 9.35 10.15
C CYS A 244 -12.50 10.49 9.25
N ALA A 245 -12.47 11.73 9.75
CA ALA A 245 -12.84 12.90 8.95
C ALA A 245 -11.87 13.17 7.79
N THR A 246 -10.65 12.64 7.88
CA THR A 246 -9.61 12.70 6.84
C THR A 246 -9.12 11.30 6.54
N SER A 247 -9.73 10.66 5.56
CA SER A 247 -9.32 9.36 5.03
C SER A 247 -8.72 9.53 3.65
N TYR A 248 -7.94 8.55 3.18
CA TYR A 248 -7.32 8.56 1.86
C TYR A 248 -8.19 7.76 0.90
N ASN A 249 -8.61 8.39 -0.19
CA ASN A 249 -9.36 7.73 -1.27
C ASN A 249 -8.38 7.15 -2.27
N ILE A 250 -8.38 5.83 -2.39
CA ILE A 250 -7.55 5.09 -3.33
C ILE A 250 -8.49 4.48 -4.37
N SER A 251 -8.39 4.93 -5.62
CA SER A 251 -9.09 4.32 -6.76
C SER A 251 -8.27 3.19 -7.34
N SER A 252 -8.93 2.24 -7.97
CA SER A 252 -8.29 1.13 -8.66
C SER A 252 -8.84 0.94 -10.06
N THR A 253 -7.95 0.58 -11.01
CA THR A 253 -8.32 0.22 -12.39
C THR A 253 -7.57 -1.02 -12.83
N ASN A 254 -8.09 -1.72 -13.84
CA ASN A 254 -7.41 -2.83 -14.48
C ASN A 254 -6.41 -2.36 -15.56
N ALA A 255 -5.77 -3.31 -16.28
CA ALA A 255 -4.84 -3.05 -17.37
C ALA A 255 -5.43 -2.19 -18.51
N ASP A 256 -6.75 -2.25 -18.75
CA ASP A 256 -7.44 -1.48 -19.78
C ASP A 256 -7.89 -0.09 -19.30
N GLY A 257 -7.62 0.24 -18.02
CA GLY A 257 -8.05 1.50 -17.39
C GLY A 257 -9.53 1.51 -16.99
N GLU A 258 -10.21 0.35 -16.96
CA GLU A 258 -11.56 0.23 -16.45
C GLU A 258 -11.56 0.29 -14.93
N ASP A 259 -12.54 0.97 -14.37
CA ASP A 259 -12.72 1.12 -12.92
C ASP A 259 -13.00 -0.24 -12.27
N THR A 260 -12.24 -0.58 -11.24
CA THR A 260 -12.43 -1.80 -10.43
C THR A 260 -12.88 -1.48 -9.00
N GLY A 261 -13.08 -0.19 -8.70
CA GLY A 261 -13.58 0.30 -7.44
C GLY A 261 -12.67 1.28 -6.73
N TYR A 262 -12.97 1.52 -5.47
CA TYR A 262 -12.19 2.40 -4.62
C TYR A 262 -12.25 1.98 -3.16
N LYS A 263 -11.31 2.46 -2.36
CA LYS A 263 -11.32 2.31 -0.91
C LYS A 263 -10.90 3.59 -0.22
N TRP A 264 -11.43 3.80 0.98
CA TRP A 264 -11.11 4.92 1.83
C TRP A 264 -10.37 4.45 3.08
N PHE A 265 -9.05 4.55 3.06
CA PHE A 265 -8.20 4.17 4.18
C PHE A 265 -8.21 5.24 5.27
N CYS A 266 -8.45 4.84 6.52
CA CYS A 266 -8.40 5.70 7.69
C CYS A 266 -7.34 5.22 8.70
N PRO A 267 -6.30 6.00 8.98
CA PRO A 267 -5.23 5.64 9.92
C PRO A 267 -5.74 5.37 11.35
N ALA A 268 -6.79 6.10 11.77
CA ALA A 268 -7.33 5.96 13.13
C ALA A 268 -7.97 4.60 13.40
N VAL A 269 -8.50 3.94 12.36
CA VAL A 269 -9.04 2.59 12.44
C VAL A 269 -8.12 1.55 11.82
N ARG A 270 -6.96 1.98 11.31
CA ARG A 270 -5.94 1.11 10.70
C ARG A 270 -6.46 0.24 9.57
N GLY A 271 -7.41 0.74 8.81
CA GLY A 271 -8.10 0.02 7.74
C GLY A 271 -9.08 0.91 7.01
N ASP A 272 -9.88 0.30 6.17
CA ASP A 272 -10.82 1.02 5.33
C ASP A 272 -12.11 1.38 6.08
N VAL A 273 -12.59 2.60 5.88
CA VAL A 273 -13.90 3.05 6.37
C VAL A 273 -14.98 2.91 5.31
N LYS A 274 -14.60 2.80 4.05
CA LYS A 274 -15.49 2.50 2.94
C LYS A 274 -14.72 1.76 1.87
N MET A 275 -15.35 0.76 1.28
CA MET A 275 -14.82 0.00 0.13
C MET A 275 -15.94 -0.15 -0.88
N GLU A 276 -15.60 -0.04 -2.15
CA GLU A 276 -16.45 -0.38 -3.28
C GLU A 276 -15.61 -1.18 -4.26
N THR A 277 -16.10 -2.37 -4.61
CA THR A 277 -15.47 -3.26 -5.58
C THR A 277 -16.44 -3.49 -6.71
N ILE A 278 -16.02 -3.19 -7.93
CA ILE A 278 -16.79 -3.43 -9.16
C ILE A 278 -16.28 -4.74 -9.74
N GLU A 279 -17.17 -5.72 -9.79
CA GLU A 279 -16.84 -7.04 -10.28
C GLU A 279 -17.07 -7.16 -11.78
N SER A 280 -16.21 -7.91 -12.44
CA SER A 280 -16.26 -8.11 -13.90
C SER A 280 -17.57 -8.68 -14.43
N LEU A 281 -18.35 -9.30 -13.56
CA LEU A 281 -19.69 -9.84 -13.92
C LEU A 281 -20.81 -8.81 -13.78
N GLY A 282 -20.52 -7.54 -13.47
CA GLY A 282 -21.49 -6.47 -13.47
C GLY A 282 -22.23 -6.27 -12.14
N PHE A 283 -21.72 -6.76 -11.01
CA PHE A 283 -22.26 -6.35 -9.71
C PHE A 283 -21.24 -5.52 -8.92
N THR A 284 -21.74 -4.71 -8.01
CA THR A 284 -20.91 -3.83 -7.17
C THR A 284 -21.11 -4.16 -5.70
N ALA A 285 -20.01 -4.45 -5.00
CA ALA A 285 -20.00 -4.67 -3.55
C ALA A 285 -19.59 -3.37 -2.83
N VAL A 286 -20.42 -2.90 -1.90
CA VAL A 286 -20.13 -1.69 -1.12
C VAL A 286 -20.18 -2.01 0.38
N HIS A 287 -19.12 -1.65 1.08
CA HIS A 287 -19.00 -1.81 2.53
C HIS A 287 -18.68 -0.48 3.20
N SER A 288 -19.35 -0.20 4.29
CA SER A 288 -19.16 1.02 5.10
C SER A 288 -18.96 0.66 6.57
N LEU A 289 -17.87 1.14 7.16
CA LEU A 289 -17.51 0.85 8.54
C LEU A 289 -18.62 1.30 9.50
N SER A 290 -19.11 0.39 10.30
CA SER A 290 -20.09 0.65 11.38
C SER A 290 -19.41 0.72 12.74
N SER A 291 -18.39 -0.10 12.99
CA SER A 291 -17.59 -0.04 14.21
C SER A 291 -16.18 -0.61 14.03
N TYR A 292 -15.24 -0.06 14.78
CA TYR A 292 -13.88 -0.59 14.93
C TYR A 292 -13.56 -0.81 16.41
N GLN A 293 -13.05 -1.98 16.73
CA GLN A 293 -12.61 -2.35 18.07
C GLN A 293 -11.10 -2.62 18.04
N ALA A 294 -10.32 -1.67 18.55
CA ALA A 294 -8.89 -1.86 18.73
C ALA A 294 -8.61 -2.69 19.99
N THR A 295 -7.77 -3.70 19.86
CA THR A 295 -7.26 -4.46 20.99
C THR A 295 -6.26 -3.62 21.80
N SER A 296 -6.35 -3.70 23.12
CA SER A 296 -5.43 -3.03 24.04
C SER A 296 -4.00 -3.50 23.80
N ARG A 297 -3.08 -2.57 23.59
CA ARG A 297 -1.65 -2.83 23.38
C ARG A 297 -0.89 -2.64 24.68
N GLN A 298 -0.44 -3.73 25.29
CA GLN A 298 0.39 -3.67 26.51
C GLN A 298 1.80 -3.16 26.21
N LYS A 299 2.31 -3.45 25.01
CA LYS A 299 3.56 -2.96 24.48
C LYS A 299 3.29 -2.27 23.15
N VAL A 300 3.93 -1.12 22.96
CA VAL A 300 3.91 -0.33 21.72
C VAL A 300 5.31 -0.35 21.14
N ILE A 301 5.42 -0.71 19.88
CA ILE A 301 6.66 -0.71 19.11
C ILE A 301 6.56 0.40 18.08
N SER A 302 7.55 1.31 18.06
CA SER A 302 7.73 2.31 17.01
C SER A 302 9.11 2.17 16.39
N ILE A 303 9.23 2.50 15.12
CA ILE A 303 10.48 2.43 14.36
C ILE A 303 10.77 3.84 13.83
N ASP A 304 11.90 4.41 14.25
CA ASP A 304 12.38 5.69 13.74
C ASP A 304 13.52 5.43 12.77
N VAL A 305 13.38 5.85 11.53
CA VAL A 305 14.38 5.67 10.46
C VAL A 305 15.20 6.94 10.29
N GLU A 306 16.51 6.80 10.15
CA GLU A 306 17.45 7.94 9.98
C GLU A 306 17.08 8.79 8.76
N PHE A 307 16.83 8.13 7.64
CA PHE A 307 16.40 8.76 6.38
C PHE A 307 15.27 7.96 5.76
N PRO A 308 13.99 8.36 6.00
CA PRO A 308 12.83 7.71 5.40
C PRO A 308 12.78 7.80 3.88
N LEU A 309 13.41 8.82 3.30
CA LEU A 309 13.65 8.96 1.86
C LEU A 309 15.16 8.88 1.64
N SER A 310 15.61 7.88 0.89
CA SER A 310 17.03 7.53 0.76
C SER A 310 17.41 7.21 -0.68
N PRO A 311 18.68 7.39 -1.06
CA PRO A 311 19.20 6.84 -2.30
C PRO A 311 19.39 5.34 -2.19
N ILE A 312 19.57 4.71 -3.34
CA ILE A 312 20.03 3.31 -3.42
C ILE A 312 21.47 3.16 -2.90
N ASP A 313 21.83 1.96 -2.45
CA ASP A 313 23.16 1.56 -1.97
C ASP A 313 23.69 2.40 -0.80
N MET A 314 22.80 2.80 0.10
CA MET A 314 23.14 3.56 1.29
C MET A 314 22.91 2.73 2.55
N GLU A 315 23.90 2.64 3.45
CA GLU A 315 23.70 2.10 4.80
C GLU A 315 23.02 3.17 5.67
N ILE A 316 21.83 2.84 6.21
CA ILE A 316 21.07 3.72 7.12
C ILE A 316 20.78 3.03 8.43
N SER A 317 20.42 3.83 9.44
CA SER A 317 20.09 3.37 10.78
C SER A 317 18.59 3.42 11.05
N ALA A 318 18.10 2.46 11.84
CA ALA A 318 16.80 2.55 12.46
C ALA A 318 16.90 2.32 13.98
N TRP A 319 16.01 2.95 14.72
CA TRP A 319 15.84 2.78 16.16
C TRP A 319 14.46 2.18 16.44
N VAL A 320 14.47 0.96 16.93
CA VAL A 320 13.24 0.27 17.34
C VAL A 320 13.00 0.57 18.81
N ASN A 321 11.94 1.30 19.10
CA ASN A 321 11.60 1.73 20.46
C ASN A 321 10.42 0.90 20.99
N VAL A 322 10.56 0.37 22.19
CA VAL A 322 9.53 -0.39 22.88
C VAL A 322 9.12 0.32 24.16
N SER A 323 7.85 0.61 24.28
CA SER A 323 7.27 1.21 25.48
C SER A 323 6.01 0.45 25.93
N ASN A 324 5.62 0.65 27.18
CA ASN A 324 4.28 0.22 27.62
C ASN A 324 3.20 1.23 27.15
N ASN A 325 1.94 0.92 27.43
CA ASN A 325 0.79 1.77 27.07
C ASN A 325 0.78 3.17 27.74
N ASN A 326 1.65 3.41 28.74
CA ASN A 326 1.83 4.70 29.39
C ASN A 326 3.03 5.47 28.82
N GLY A 327 3.67 4.97 27.77
CA GLY A 327 4.86 5.57 27.14
C GLY A 327 6.18 5.33 27.89
N ASN A 328 6.18 4.51 28.97
CA ASN A 328 7.42 4.20 29.66
C ASN A 328 8.24 3.18 28.86
N PRO A 329 9.57 3.42 28.67
CA PRO A 329 10.44 2.53 27.92
C PRO A 329 10.57 1.16 28.58
N LEU A 330 10.66 0.11 27.76
CA LEU A 330 10.83 -1.27 28.19
C LEU A 330 12.22 -1.78 27.77
N ALA A 331 13.05 -2.06 28.75
CA ALA A 331 14.41 -2.56 28.55
C ALA A 331 14.43 -4.10 28.45
N ASN A 332 15.47 -4.63 27.77
CA ASN A 332 15.73 -6.05 27.60
C ASN A 332 14.61 -6.81 26.86
N GLU A 333 13.81 -6.10 26.08
CA GLU A 333 12.84 -6.73 25.19
C GLU A 333 13.57 -7.30 23.97
N GLN A 334 13.38 -8.58 23.70
CA GLN A 334 13.90 -9.24 22.52
C GLN A 334 12.88 -9.13 21.39
N LEU A 335 13.32 -8.58 20.24
CA LEU A 335 12.52 -8.42 19.03
C LEU A 335 13.16 -9.14 17.86
N GLN A 336 12.31 -9.50 16.92
CA GLN A 336 12.72 -9.79 15.55
C GLN A 336 12.58 -8.50 14.75
N PHE A 337 13.54 -8.26 13.87
CA PHE A 337 13.57 -7.12 12.94
C PHE A 337 13.76 -7.65 11.52
N ARG A 338 13.05 -7.06 10.56
CA ARG A 338 13.18 -7.38 9.15
C ARG A 338 13.02 -6.11 8.31
N TYR A 339 13.95 -5.92 7.39
CA TYR A 339 13.79 -5.00 6.27
C TYR A 339 13.44 -5.80 5.02
N GLU A 340 12.50 -5.33 4.23
CA GLU A 340 11.89 -6.11 3.14
C GLU A 340 12.90 -6.52 2.07
N ILE A 341 13.75 -5.59 1.61
CA ILE A 341 14.77 -5.85 0.58
C ILE A 341 15.81 -6.89 1.05
N GLU A 342 16.34 -6.75 2.25
CA GLU A 342 17.33 -7.71 2.77
C GLU A 342 16.72 -9.09 3.05
N GLY A 343 15.43 -9.13 3.42
CA GLY A 343 14.66 -10.35 3.64
C GLY A 343 15.01 -11.15 4.90
N ASP A 344 16.18 -10.95 5.48
CA ASP A 344 16.68 -11.66 6.65
C ASP A 344 16.03 -11.15 7.95
N ILE A 345 15.69 -12.08 8.85
CA ILE A 345 15.17 -11.75 10.17
C ILE A 345 16.34 -11.64 11.17
N GLN A 346 16.56 -10.45 11.70
CA GLN A 346 17.56 -10.17 12.70
C GLN A 346 16.94 -10.20 14.11
N THR A 347 17.67 -10.68 15.11
CA THR A 347 17.25 -10.61 16.51
C THR A 347 17.95 -9.42 17.19
N ILE A 348 17.17 -8.49 17.73
CA ILE A 348 17.65 -7.29 18.42
C ILE A 348 17.11 -7.25 19.86
N THR A 349 17.73 -6.47 20.73
CA THR A 349 17.31 -6.35 22.13
C THR A 349 17.39 -4.88 22.58
N THR A 350 16.33 -4.40 23.25
CA THR A 350 16.28 -3.02 23.73
C THR A 350 17.24 -2.79 24.90
N ALA A 351 17.91 -1.64 24.86
CA ALA A 351 18.74 -1.12 25.95
C ALA A 351 17.88 -0.56 27.11
N SER A 352 18.51 -0.01 28.13
CA SER A 352 17.83 0.54 29.32
C SER A 352 16.87 1.69 29.02
N ASN A 353 17.04 2.37 27.89
CA ASN A 353 16.13 3.41 27.39
C ASN A 353 14.97 2.89 26.55
N GLY A 354 14.82 1.57 26.42
CA GLY A 354 13.78 0.93 25.63
C GLY A 354 14.01 0.94 24.12
N SER A 355 15.23 1.33 23.63
CA SER A 355 15.56 1.42 22.23
C SER A 355 16.59 0.35 21.83
N ALA A 356 16.41 -0.25 20.66
CA ALA A 356 17.40 -1.06 19.97
C ALA A 356 17.81 -0.37 18.67
N HIS A 357 19.10 -0.39 18.34
CA HIS A 357 19.65 0.19 17.12
C HIS A 357 19.98 -0.92 16.13
N VAL A 358 19.67 -0.71 14.87
CA VAL A 358 19.96 -1.60 13.75
C VAL A 358 20.41 -0.80 12.55
N THR A 359 21.28 -1.36 11.72
CA THR A 359 21.67 -0.81 10.41
C THR A 359 21.31 -1.79 9.32
N PHE A 360 20.96 -1.28 8.15
CA PHE A 360 20.64 -2.05 6.95
C PHE A 360 20.99 -1.22 5.70
N ASN A 361 21.20 -1.91 4.55
CA ASN A 361 21.42 -1.26 3.27
C ASN A 361 20.10 -1.02 2.57
N THR A 362 19.91 0.14 1.95
CA THR A 362 18.67 0.51 1.26
C THR A 362 18.36 -0.33 0.04
N GLY A 363 19.34 -1.04 -0.52
CA GLY A 363 19.22 -1.88 -1.70
C GLY A 363 20.29 -1.56 -2.73
N THR A 364 20.52 -2.46 -3.68
CA THR A 364 21.61 -2.34 -4.66
C THR A 364 21.12 -2.42 -6.12
N SER A 365 19.86 -2.77 -6.36
CA SER A 365 19.27 -2.90 -7.68
C SER A 365 18.43 -1.68 -8.03
N ALA A 366 18.68 -1.09 -9.18
CA ALA A 366 17.96 0.05 -9.74
C ALA A 366 17.67 -0.18 -11.24
N ASP A 367 17.37 -1.42 -11.61
CA ASP A 367 17.22 -1.81 -13.01
C ASP A 367 15.78 -1.68 -13.54
N ASN A 368 14.83 -1.25 -12.69
CA ASN A 368 13.41 -1.13 -13.00
C ASN A 368 12.82 -2.40 -13.67
N SER A 369 13.39 -3.57 -13.37
CA SER A 369 12.81 -4.83 -13.79
C SER A 369 11.91 -5.36 -12.69
N ASP A 370 10.73 -5.86 -13.02
CA ASP A 370 9.70 -6.35 -12.09
C ASP A 370 10.16 -7.38 -11.03
N SER A 371 11.40 -7.83 -11.11
CA SER A 371 11.98 -8.86 -10.23
C SER A 371 13.27 -8.46 -9.49
N GLY A 372 13.75 -7.23 -9.64
CA GLY A 372 15.04 -6.82 -9.08
C GLY A 372 15.18 -5.33 -8.81
N ASP A 373 14.08 -4.58 -8.86
CA ASP A 373 14.08 -3.15 -8.57
C ASP A 373 13.92 -2.90 -7.06
N ASP A 374 14.94 -2.27 -6.47
CA ASP A 374 14.93 -1.85 -5.08
C ASP A 374 14.45 -0.39 -4.92
N LEU A 375 13.94 0.24 -6.00
CA LEU A 375 13.34 1.58 -5.96
C LEU A 375 11.90 1.52 -5.40
N GLY A 376 11.41 2.65 -4.92
CA GLY A 376 10.07 2.75 -4.33
C GLY A 376 10.04 2.56 -2.83
N SER A 377 8.87 2.27 -2.29
CA SER A 377 8.64 2.18 -0.85
C SER A 377 8.72 0.74 -0.35
N HIS A 378 9.49 0.53 0.72
CA HIS A 378 9.75 -0.80 1.29
C HIS A 378 9.49 -0.83 2.79
N GLY A 379 8.85 -1.92 3.24
CA GLY A 379 8.46 -2.10 4.63
C GLY A 379 9.61 -2.48 5.56
N ILE A 380 9.57 -1.91 6.76
CA ILE A 380 10.40 -2.29 7.90
C ILE A 380 9.49 -2.80 9.00
N LEU A 381 9.78 -3.98 9.53
CA LEU A 381 9.02 -4.62 10.59
C LEU A 381 9.87 -4.89 11.81
N ALA A 382 9.27 -4.70 12.99
CA ALA A 382 9.80 -5.21 14.24
C ALA A 382 8.66 -5.85 15.07
N TRP A 383 8.92 -7.02 15.66
CA TRP A 383 7.90 -7.69 16.47
C TRP A 383 8.49 -8.48 17.63
N ILE A 384 7.72 -8.60 18.69
CA ILE A 384 8.01 -9.47 19.84
C ILE A 384 7.32 -10.79 19.58
N ASN A 385 8.11 -11.85 19.43
CA ASN A 385 7.60 -13.20 19.20
C ASN A 385 7.04 -13.77 20.52
N SER A 386 5.72 -13.91 20.60
CA SER A 386 4.99 -14.45 21.75
C SER A 386 3.66 -15.05 21.28
N ALA A 387 2.92 -15.72 22.16
CA ALA A 387 1.58 -16.21 21.86
C ALA A 387 0.57 -15.10 21.48
N ASN A 388 0.88 -13.85 21.79
CA ASN A 388 0.15 -12.66 21.35
C ASN A 388 1.18 -11.63 20.89
N PRO A 389 1.64 -11.71 19.63
CA PRO A 389 2.71 -10.87 19.13
C PRO A 389 2.36 -9.39 19.21
N HIS A 390 3.36 -8.56 19.45
CA HIS A 390 3.29 -7.11 19.32
C HIS A 390 4.13 -6.72 18.11
N THR A 391 3.57 -5.93 17.23
CA THR A 391 4.18 -5.52 15.96
C THR A 391 4.35 -4.01 15.90
N GLY A 392 5.36 -3.55 15.18
CA GLY A 392 5.57 -2.18 14.75
C GLY A 392 6.07 -2.21 13.31
N ALA A 393 5.66 -1.24 12.52
CA ALA A 393 6.06 -1.11 11.12
C ALA A 393 6.46 0.32 10.82
N SER A 394 7.26 0.51 9.80
CA SER A 394 7.64 1.78 9.18
C SER A 394 8.05 1.54 7.74
N THR A 395 8.29 2.60 6.98
CA THR A 395 8.70 2.53 5.57
C THR A 395 10.00 3.29 5.31
N VAL A 396 10.70 2.85 4.27
CA VAL A 396 11.77 3.59 3.60
C VAL A 396 11.43 3.67 2.12
N THR A 397 11.46 4.88 1.58
CA THR A 397 11.30 5.11 0.15
C THR A 397 12.66 5.33 -0.50
N ILE A 398 12.97 4.54 -1.52
CA ILE A 398 14.22 4.61 -2.29
C ILE A 398 13.96 5.41 -3.56
N ASP A 399 14.61 6.58 -3.67
CA ASP A 399 14.44 7.48 -4.82
C ASP A 399 15.79 7.69 -5.54
N PRO A 400 15.87 7.40 -6.84
CA PRO A 400 17.10 7.56 -7.62
C PRO A 400 17.57 9.02 -7.75
N ASN A 401 16.71 9.99 -7.45
CA ASN A 401 17.03 11.42 -7.49
C ASN A 401 17.52 11.95 -6.13
N VAL A 402 17.53 11.12 -5.10
CA VAL A 402 18.10 11.46 -3.78
C VAL A 402 19.55 11.00 -3.76
N TYR A 403 20.41 11.79 -3.14
CA TYR A 403 21.85 11.52 -3.04
C TYR A 403 22.32 11.62 -1.60
N GLU A 404 23.26 10.78 -1.23
CA GLU A 404 23.94 10.86 0.07
C GLU A 404 24.67 12.22 0.21
N ILE A 405 25.37 12.62 -0.84
CA ILE A 405 26.08 13.91 -0.92
C ILE A 405 25.83 14.49 -2.32
N ASP A 406 25.24 15.69 -2.37
CA ASP A 406 24.96 16.42 -3.61
C ASP A 406 25.48 17.85 -3.51
N LEU A 407 26.69 18.07 -3.97
CA LEU A 407 27.32 19.38 -3.96
C LEU A 407 26.95 20.18 -5.23
N TYR A 408 26.26 21.26 -5.04
CA TYR A 408 25.80 22.15 -6.09
C TYR A 408 26.43 23.53 -5.97
N VAL A 409 26.95 24.06 -7.08
CA VAL A 409 27.40 25.45 -7.18
C VAL A 409 26.23 26.32 -7.58
N ASN A 410 25.74 27.17 -6.69
CA ASN A 410 24.68 28.13 -7.01
C ASN A 410 25.23 29.25 -7.89
N GLN A 411 25.00 29.15 -9.18
CA GLN A 411 25.50 30.11 -10.17
C GLN A 411 24.93 31.52 -9.98
N ASP A 412 23.67 31.64 -9.55
CA ASP A 412 23.01 32.93 -9.31
C ASP A 412 23.58 33.67 -8.10
N GLY A 413 24.26 32.94 -7.21
CA GLY A 413 24.92 33.48 -6.03
C GLY A 413 26.40 33.80 -6.21
N VAL A 414 26.98 33.53 -7.38
CA VAL A 414 28.38 33.85 -7.66
C VAL A 414 28.56 35.36 -7.76
N SER A 415 29.46 35.90 -6.98
CA SER A 415 29.82 37.32 -7.09
C SER A 415 31.32 37.49 -7.31
N VAL A 416 31.66 38.55 -8.01
CA VAL A 416 33.04 38.89 -8.35
C VAL A 416 33.32 40.32 -7.88
N GLU A 417 34.38 40.49 -7.13
CA GLU A 417 34.81 41.79 -6.64
C GLU A 417 36.20 42.09 -7.16
N ARG A 418 36.48 43.33 -7.49
CA ARG A 418 37.78 43.84 -7.85
C ARG A 418 38.24 44.87 -6.80
N THR A 419 39.39 44.67 -6.23
CA THR A 419 40.00 45.63 -5.32
C THR A 419 41.24 46.24 -5.95
N ARG A 420 41.30 47.61 -5.96
CA ARG A 420 42.41 48.42 -6.39
C ARG A 420 42.62 49.55 -5.40
N GLU A 421 43.81 49.71 -4.87
CA GLU A 421 44.18 50.81 -3.96
C GLU A 421 43.13 51.03 -2.84
N ASN A 422 42.68 50.00 -2.20
CA ASN A 422 41.65 50.00 -1.15
C ASN A 422 40.20 50.33 -1.60
N LEU A 423 39.93 50.40 -2.90
CA LEU A 423 38.58 50.49 -3.44
C LEU A 423 38.12 49.15 -3.92
N THR A 424 37.05 48.63 -3.33
CA THR A 424 36.39 47.40 -3.75
C THR A 424 35.13 47.70 -4.53
N LEU A 425 34.95 47.09 -5.68
CA LEU A 425 33.78 47.23 -6.54
C LEU A 425 33.23 45.80 -6.82
N THR A 426 31.94 45.59 -6.57
CA THR A 426 31.22 44.41 -7.06
C THR A 426 31.00 44.55 -8.57
N LEU A 427 31.28 43.53 -9.33
CA LEU A 427 31.20 43.51 -10.78
C LEU A 427 29.87 42.91 -11.21
N ASP A 428 29.19 43.59 -12.14
CA ASP A 428 27.98 43.11 -12.78
C ASP A 428 28.39 42.24 -14.00
N GLU A 429 27.87 41.04 -14.06
CA GLU A 429 28.15 40.08 -15.15
C GLU A 429 27.81 40.62 -16.55
N ASN A 430 26.79 41.48 -16.63
CA ASN A 430 26.33 42.06 -17.88
C ASN A 430 27.20 43.20 -18.39
N VAL A 431 27.96 43.82 -17.50
CA VAL A 431 28.79 44.99 -17.82
C VAL A 431 30.25 44.60 -18.10
N GLY A 432 30.64 43.40 -17.67
CA GLY A 432 32.03 42.97 -17.66
C GLY A 432 32.89 43.86 -16.75
N PHE A 433 34.18 43.56 -16.64
CA PHE A 433 35.08 44.36 -15.85
C PHE A 433 36.44 44.56 -16.54
N ASN A 434 36.99 45.73 -16.31
CA ASN A 434 38.37 46.03 -16.70
C ASN A 434 39.28 45.77 -15.51
N ALA A 435 40.01 44.68 -15.53
CA ALA A 435 41.10 44.41 -14.63
C ALA A 435 42.44 44.83 -15.25
N ILE A 436 43.30 45.44 -14.45
CA ILE A 436 44.66 45.76 -14.81
C ILE A 436 45.64 44.95 -13.96
N ARG A 437 46.88 44.89 -14.35
CA ARG A 437 47.91 44.28 -13.55
C ARG A 437 47.90 44.85 -12.13
N ASP A 438 48.04 43.96 -11.15
CA ASP A 438 48.02 44.24 -9.71
C ASP A 438 46.63 44.51 -9.09
N ASP A 439 45.55 44.41 -9.82
CA ASP A 439 44.20 44.30 -9.25
C ASP A 439 44.02 42.98 -8.54
N ALA A 440 43.42 42.98 -7.37
CA ALA A 440 42.96 41.77 -6.70
C ALA A 440 41.51 41.48 -7.16
N ILE A 441 41.30 40.25 -7.65
CA ILE A 441 39.93 39.76 -8.02
C ILE A 441 39.55 38.72 -6.99
N THR A 442 38.38 38.91 -6.36
CA THR A 442 37.82 38.01 -5.39
C THR A 442 36.54 37.40 -5.97
N PHE A 443 36.51 36.10 -6.05
CA PHE A 443 35.33 35.33 -6.41
C PHE A 443 34.69 34.79 -5.13
N SER A 444 33.40 35.02 -4.95
CA SER A 444 32.57 34.36 -3.94
C SER A 444 31.69 33.37 -4.63
N ILE A 445 31.92 32.10 -4.37
CA ILE A 445 31.20 30.99 -5.06
C ILE A 445 30.46 30.20 -3.96
N PRO A 446 29.12 30.31 -3.85
CA PRO A 446 28.38 29.54 -2.88
C PRO A 446 28.28 28.08 -3.35
N VAL A 447 28.72 27.18 -2.47
CA VAL A 447 28.56 25.75 -2.63
C VAL A 447 27.57 25.25 -1.60
N ILE A 448 26.50 24.61 -2.08
CA ILE A 448 25.41 24.10 -1.26
C ILE A 448 25.44 22.57 -1.33
N ASN A 449 25.28 21.91 -0.20
CA ASN A 449 25.06 20.45 -0.17
C ASN A 449 23.56 20.18 -0.04
N ARG A 450 22.95 19.62 -1.09
CA ARG A 450 21.54 19.20 -1.13
C ARG A 450 21.36 17.74 -0.74
N GLY A 451 22.46 17.01 -0.50
CA GLY A 451 22.42 15.62 -0.06
C GLY A 451 22.00 15.45 1.40
N LEU A 452 21.88 14.21 1.83
CA LEU A 452 21.41 13.83 3.16
C LEU A 452 22.47 13.93 4.25
N ARG A 453 23.73 13.73 3.90
CA ARG A 453 24.88 13.71 4.84
C ARG A 453 25.86 14.85 4.61
N VAL A 454 26.62 15.13 5.63
CA VAL A 454 27.71 16.12 5.58
C VAL A 454 28.76 15.67 4.58
N SER A 455 29.16 16.57 3.64
CA SER A 455 30.21 16.24 2.68
C SER A 455 31.58 16.09 3.34
N PRO A 456 32.42 15.18 2.83
CA PRO A 456 33.82 15.17 3.23
C PRO A 456 34.52 16.47 2.78
N PRO A 457 35.78 16.72 3.27
CA PRO A 457 36.57 17.79 2.72
C PRO A 457 36.68 17.70 1.20
N THR A 458 36.31 18.78 0.51
CA THR A 458 36.10 18.80 -0.96
C THR A 458 37.03 19.86 -1.59
N VAL A 459 37.36 19.65 -2.85
CA VAL A 459 38.18 20.59 -3.62
C VAL A 459 37.31 21.22 -4.71
N LEU A 460 37.16 22.55 -4.68
CA LEU A 460 36.59 23.31 -5.80
C LEU A 460 37.72 23.64 -6.77
N GLN A 461 37.58 23.21 -8.02
CA GLN A 461 38.52 23.51 -9.09
C GLN A 461 37.95 24.64 -9.96
N ILE A 462 38.75 25.67 -10.15
CA ILE A 462 38.43 26.79 -11.05
C ILE A 462 39.50 26.80 -12.17
N GLU A 463 39.03 26.67 -13.41
CA GLU A 463 39.89 26.71 -14.59
C GLU A 463 39.77 28.06 -15.30
N GLY A 464 40.88 28.72 -15.52
CA GLY A 464 40.97 29.95 -16.28
C GLY A 464 40.94 29.69 -17.80
N PRO A 465 40.68 30.74 -18.63
CA PRO A 465 40.59 30.61 -20.08
C PRO A 465 41.91 30.16 -20.75
N ASP A 466 43.05 30.26 -20.08
CA ASP A 466 44.33 29.81 -20.48
C ASP A 466 44.74 28.40 -19.99
N GLY A 467 43.79 27.71 -19.35
CA GLY A 467 44.01 26.39 -18.76
C GLY A 467 44.73 26.45 -17.38
N THR A 468 44.93 27.64 -16.81
CA THR A 468 45.46 27.75 -15.44
C THR A 468 44.44 27.28 -14.42
N LEU A 469 44.87 26.41 -13.50
CA LEU A 469 44.03 25.82 -12.46
C LEU A 469 44.23 26.55 -11.15
N SER A 470 43.12 26.92 -10.50
CA SER A 470 43.09 27.29 -9.09
C SER A 470 42.34 26.22 -8.30
N LEU A 471 42.97 25.70 -7.26
CA LEU A 471 42.39 24.69 -6.38
C LEU A 471 42.07 25.37 -5.05
N ILE A 472 40.79 25.28 -4.65
CA ILE A 472 40.27 25.76 -3.38
C ILE A 472 39.89 24.53 -2.53
N HIS A 473 40.60 24.35 -1.41
CA HIS A 473 40.23 23.29 -0.49
C HIS A 473 39.13 23.78 0.46
N ILE A 474 37.99 23.17 0.42
CA ILE A 474 36.89 23.34 1.38
C ILE A 474 37.21 22.44 2.56
N SER A 475 37.83 23.00 3.62
CA SER A 475 38.27 22.23 4.80
C SER A 475 37.15 22.02 5.82
N GLU A 476 36.11 22.83 5.80
CA GLU A 476 34.91 22.64 6.62
C GLU A 476 33.88 21.86 5.81
N PRO A 477 33.42 20.71 6.35
CA PRO A 477 32.40 19.91 5.64
C PRO A 477 31.12 20.73 5.45
N THR A 478 30.60 20.71 4.23
CA THR A 478 29.33 21.36 3.89
C THR A 478 28.18 20.51 4.46
N ARG A 479 27.37 21.11 5.35
CA ARG A 479 26.21 20.44 5.94
C ARG A 479 25.07 20.33 4.93
N PRO A 480 24.20 19.33 5.06
CA PRO A 480 22.94 19.27 4.31
C PRO A 480 22.09 20.53 4.57
N TYR A 481 21.42 20.99 3.54
CA TYR A 481 20.56 22.18 3.58
C TYR A 481 19.20 21.87 4.20
#